data_53de640ac430f4ea4e6186e454f61445
#
_entry.id   53de640ac430f4ea4e6186e454f61445
#
_cell.length_a   1.000
_cell.length_b   1.000
_cell.length_c   1.000
_cell.angle_alpha   90.00
_cell.angle_beta   90.00
_cell.angle_gamma   90.00
#
_symmetry.space_group_name_H-M   'P 1'
#
loop_
_entity.id
_entity.type
_entity.pdbx_description
1 polymer ?
#
loop_
_entity_poly.entity_id
_entity_poly.type
_entity_poly.pdbx_seq_one_letter_code
_entity_poly.pdbx_strand_id
1 'polypeptide(L)'
;MKIAVIGGGISGLTAAYYLGKSHRVTLYEKNDYVGGHTNTIIVNDLGNDIPVDTGFIVLNDRNYPLFRRLLSELQITYKPTDMSFGVKCSDDGLEYSGTNLNGFFAQRKNLASWKHYGLLKTIIRFNHVANAMTDLQLTSLSVEQFFRQNKFSEQFIWKYFVPMGAAIWSCPFKKFMSFPMRFVVEFFRNHGLLTLHNRPQWFVIDNGSRSYVDAILSSSRFQFHT
;
A
#
# COMPACT_ATOMS: atom_id res chain seq x y z
N MET A 1 -7.57 -18.65 -29.92
CA MET A 1 -6.24 -18.09 -30.31
C MET A 1 -5.16 -18.70 -29.42
N LYS A 2 -3.89 -18.65 -29.83
CA LYS A 2 -2.74 -18.88 -28.95
C LYS A 2 -2.25 -17.54 -28.43
N ILE A 3 -2.11 -17.38 -27.12
CA ILE A 3 -1.75 -16.11 -26.47
C ILE A 3 -0.57 -16.37 -25.54
N ALA A 4 0.47 -15.53 -25.64
CA ALA A 4 1.56 -15.49 -24.69
C ALA A 4 1.33 -14.31 -23.72
N VAL A 5 1.42 -14.56 -22.42
CA VAL A 5 1.39 -13.55 -21.35
C VAL A 5 2.79 -13.49 -20.74
N ILE A 6 3.37 -12.30 -20.68
CA ILE A 6 4.73 -12.11 -20.17
C ILE A 6 4.66 -11.45 -18.79
N GLY A 7 5.23 -12.13 -17.80
CA GLY A 7 5.27 -11.72 -16.40
C GLY A 7 4.19 -12.37 -15.54
N GLY A 8 4.63 -13.11 -14.52
CA GLY A 8 3.80 -13.87 -13.58
C GLY A 8 3.36 -13.11 -12.33
N GLY A 9 3.36 -11.77 -12.36
CA GLY A 9 2.72 -10.97 -11.31
C GLY A 9 1.19 -11.01 -11.39
N ILE A 10 0.49 -10.37 -10.45
CA ILE A 10 -0.99 -10.43 -10.36
C ILE A 10 -1.69 -10.04 -11.66
N SER A 11 -1.17 -9.09 -12.42
CA SER A 11 -1.75 -8.66 -13.71
C SER A 11 -1.68 -9.77 -14.76
N GLY A 12 -0.50 -10.39 -14.92
CA GLY A 12 -0.31 -11.48 -15.87
C GLY A 12 -1.07 -12.74 -15.46
N LEU A 13 -1.05 -13.10 -14.18
CA LEU A 13 -1.83 -14.20 -13.64
C LEU A 13 -3.33 -14.03 -13.89
N THR A 14 -3.87 -12.84 -13.59
CA THR A 14 -5.28 -12.53 -13.83
C THR A 14 -5.63 -12.58 -15.32
N ALA A 15 -4.78 -12.01 -16.17
CA ALA A 15 -4.97 -12.08 -17.62
C ALA A 15 -4.96 -13.52 -18.13
N ALA A 16 -3.98 -14.33 -17.71
CA ALA A 16 -3.89 -15.75 -18.09
C ALA A 16 -5.11 -16.55 -17.59
N TYR A 17 -5.55 -16.31 -16.36
CA TYR A 17 -6.71 -16.97 -15.77
C TYR A 17 -8.01 -16.70 -16.54
N TYR A 18 -8.27 -15.43 -16.90
CA TYR A 18 -9.50 -15.10 -17.62
C TYR A 18 -9.44 -15.44 -19.10
N LEU A 19 -8.32 -15.19 -19.77
CA LEU A 19 -8.14 -15.55 -21.19
C LEU A 19 -8.13 -17.05 -21.40
N GLY A 20 -7.62 -17.82 -20.43
CA GLY A 20 -7.60 -19.27 -20.45
C GLY A 20 -8.98 -19.94 -20.47
N LYS A 21 -10.06 -19.18 -20.14
CA LYS A 21 -11.44 -19.67 -20.28
C LYS A 21 -11.84 -19.98 -21.75
N SER A 22 -11.22 -19.28 -22.71
CA SER A 22 -11.62 -19.34 -24.14
C SER A 22 -10.45 -19.47 -25.10
N HIS A 23 -9.22 -19.38 -24.60
CA HIS A 23 -8.03 -19.36 -25.44
C HIS A 23 -6.95 -20.29 -24.87
N ARG A 24 -6.03 -20.73 -25.75
CA ARG A 24 -4.83 -21.43 -25.31
C ARG A 24 -3.80 -20.39 -24.87
N VAL A 25 -3.58 -20.29 -23.56
CA VAL A 25 -2.68 -19.27 -22.96
C VAL A 25 -1.41 -19.95 -22.45
N THR A 26 -0.27 -19.30 -22.66
CA THR A 26 1.00 -19.65 -22.04
C THR A 26 1.52 -18.42 -21.30
N LEU A 27 1.76 -18.55 -19.99
CA LEU A 27 2.36 -17.53 -19.12
C LEU A 27 3.87 -17.79 -19.05
N TYR A 28 4.66 -16.74 -19.26
CA TYR A 28 6.11 -16.76 -19.11
C TYR A 28 6.53 -15.85 -17.96
N GLU A 29 7.31 -16.38 -17.03
CA GLU A 29 7.91 -15.64 -15.92
C GLU A 29 9.43 -15.76 -16.01
N LYS A 30 10.14 -14.68 -15.70
CA LYS A 30 11.60 -14.62 -15.73
C LYS A 30 12.23 -15.28 -14.50
N ASN A 31 11.56 -15.16 -13.34
CA ASN A 31 12.05 -15.70 -12.08
C ASN A 31 11.64 -17.17 -11.95
N ASP A 32 12.26 -17.87 -11.04
CA ASP A 32 11.93 -19.23 -10.65
C ASP A 32 10.64 -19.37 -9.84
N TYR A 33 9.99 -18.23 -9.53
CA TYR A 33 8.72 -18.18 -8.81
C TYR A 33 7.69 -17.25 -9.50
N VAL A 34 6.42 -17.59 -9.34
CA VAL A 34 5.28 -16.82 -9.85
C VAL A 34 4.59 -16.07 -8.70
N GLY A 35 4.13 -14.86 -8.97
CA GLY A 35 3.43 -14.03 -7.99
C GLY A 35 3.84 -12.54 -8.03
N GLY A 36 5.06 -12.25 -8.48
CA GLY A 36 5.58 -10.88 -8.51
C GLY A 36 5.69 -10.29 -7.09
N HIS A 37 4.98 -9.19 -6.82
CA HIS A 37 4.92 -8.58 -5.47
C HIS A 37 4.08 -9.38 -4.46
N THR A 38 3.36 -10.39 -4.89
CA THR A 38 2.69 -11.33 -3.98
C THR A 38 3.72 -12.30 -3.44
N ASN A 39 4.18 -12.05 -2.23
CA ASN A 39 5.23 -12.84 -1.59
C ASN A 39 4.89 -13.08 -0.13
N THR A 40 4.50 -14.31 0.18
CA THR A 40 4.25 -14.79 1.55
C THR A 40 5.40 -15.68 1.97
N ILE A 41 6.03 -15.37 3.09
CA ILE A 41 7.04 -16.20 3.73
C ILE A 41 6.45 -16.88 4.96
N ILE A 42 6.85 -18.11 5.22
CA ILE A 42 6.46 -18.80 6.46
C ILE A 42 7.52 -18.54 7.50
N VAL A 43 7.10 -17.99 8.63
CA VAL A 43 7.95 -17.74 9.81
C VAL A 43 7.54 -18.71 10.90
N ASN A 44 8.48 -19.51 11.40
CA ASN A 44 8.22 -20.36 12.56
C ASN A 44 8.41 -19.55 13.85
N ASP A 45 7.34 -19.38 14.61
CA ASP A 45 7.36 -18.73 15.92
C ASP A 45 6.88 -19.71 16.99
N LEU A 46 7.78 -20.10 17.87
CA LEU A 46 7.53 -21.05 18.97
C LEU A 46 6.82 -22.35 18.52
N GLY A 47 7.19 -22.86 17.34
CA GLY A 47 6.62 -24.10 16.78
C GLY A 47 5.34 -23.89 15.95
N ASN A 48 4.87 -22.66 15.78
CA ASN A 48 3.76 -22.32 14.91
C ASN A 48 4.26 -21.70 13.61
N ASP A 49 3.79 -22.20 12.48
CA ASP A 49 4.08 -21.65 11.17
C ASP A 49 3.10 -20.50 10.86
N ILE A 50 3.65 -19.28 10.77
CA ILE A 50 2.88 -18.06 10.54
C ILE A 50 3.16 -17.55 9.13
N PRO A 51 2.15 -17.45 8.27
CA PRO A 51 2.29 -16.83 6.95
C PRO A 51 2.41 -15.31 7.09
N VAL A 52 3.50 -14.74 6.57
CA VAL A 52 3.79 -13.31 6.61
C VAL A 52 3.92 -12.76 5.20
N ASP A 53 3.03 -11.86 4.83
CA ASP A 53 3.10 -11.16 3.55
C ASP A 53 4.15 -10.05 3.60
N THR A 54 5.09 -10.07 2.65
CA THR A 54 6.20 -9.12 2.56
C THR A 54 6.10 -8.14 1.39
N GLY A 55 5.11 -8.31 0.53
CA GLY A 55 4.86 -7.44 -0.61
C GLY A 55 3.44 -6.87 -0.60
N PHE A 56 2.49 -7.55 -1.23
CA PHE A 56 1.08 -7.16 -1.15
C PHE A 56 0.47 -7.68 0.15
N ILE A 57 0.09 -6.77 1.05
CA ILE A 57 -0.32 -7.11 2.42
C ILE A 57 -1.83 -6.95 2.63
N VAL A 58 -2.41 -5.83 2.15
CA VAL A 58 -3.80 -5.45 2.47
C VAL A 58 -4.58 -5.01 1.23
N LEU A 59 -5.89 -5.22 1.27
CA LEU A 59 -6.86 -4.66 0.34
C LEU A 59 -7.96 -3.93 1.12
N ASN A 60 -8.79 -3.12 0.43
CA ASN A 60 -9.92 -2.49 1.08
C ASN A 60 -11.22 -2.65 0.27
N ASP A 61 -12.35 -2.26 0.88
CA ASP A 61 -13.67 -2.41 0.32
C ASP A 61 -13.98 -1.48 -0.86
N ARG A 62 -13.22 -0.39 -1.04
CA ARG A 62 -13.51 0.66 -2.03
C ARG A 62 -12.70 0.55 -3.30
N ASN A 63 -11.39 0.29 -3.18
CA ASN A 63 -10.45 0.43 -4.29
C ASN A 63 -10.21 -0.87 -5.06
N TYR A 64 -10.67 -2.00 -4.55
CA TYR A 64 -10.36 -3.33 -5.08
C TYR A 64 -11.58 -4.14 -5.55
N PRO A 65 -12.58 -3.54 -6.26
CA PRO A 65 -13.81 -4.28 -6.61
C PRO A 65 -13.53 -5.48 -7.52
N LEU A 66 -12.67 -5.34 -8.51
CA LEU A 66 -12.32 -6.42 -9.44
C LEU A 66 -11.46 -7.50 -8.77
N PHE A 67 -10.56 -7.09 -7.88
CA PHE A 67 -9.74 -8.05 -7.14
C PHE A 67 -10.59 -8.86 -6.17
N ARG A 68 -11.51 -8.23 -5.44
CA ARG A 68 -12.47 -8.92 -4.57
C ARG A 68 -13.36 -9.90 -5.34
N ARG A 69 -13.76 -9.54 -6.56
CA ARG A 69 -14.47 -10.46 -7.46
C ARG A 69 -13.58 -11.67 -7.82
N LEU A 70 -12.31 -11.46 -8.16
CA LEU A 70 -11.36 -12.54 -8.43
C LEU A 70 -11.22 -13.47 -7.22
N LEU A 71 -11.04 -12.92 -6.00
CA LEU A 71 -10.95 -13.70 -4.77
C LEU A 71 -12.20 -14.55 -4.55
N SER A 72 -13.39 -13.97 -4.79
CA SER A 72 -14.66 -14.70 -4.70
C SER A 72 -14.76 -15.85 -5.73
N GLU A 73 -14.36 -15.62 -6.98
CA GLU A 73 -14.32 -16.66 -8.01
C GLU A 73 -13.34 -17.80 -7.67
N LEU A 74 -12.26 -17.47 -6.98
CA LEU A 74 -11.23 -18.43 -6.52
C LEU A 74 -11.55 -19.04 -5.15
N GLN A 75 -12.65 -18.64 -4.52
CA GLN A 75 -13.06 -19.06 -3.17
C GLN A 75 -12.02 -18.73 -2.08
N ILE A 76 -11.26 -17.65 -2.27
CA ILE A 76 -10.28 -17.16 -1.31
C ILE A 76 -10.96 -16.26 -0.29
N THR A 77 -10.80 -16.59 0.98
CA THR A 77 -11.31 -15.83 2.11
C THR A 77 -10.35 -14.75 2.56
N TYR A 78 -10.90 -13.68 3.15
CA TYR A 78 -10.14 -12.60 3.74
C TYR A 78 -10.89 -12.05 4.95
N LYS A 79 -10.16 -11.52 5.92
CA LYS A 79 -10.70 -11.03 7.19
C LYS A 79 -10.40 -9.57 7.42
N PRO A 80 -11.26 -8.85 8.18
CA PRO A 80 -11.01 -7.46 8.56
C PRO A 80 -9.69 -7.31 9.30
N THR A 81 -9.02 -6.18 9.02
CA THR A 81 -7.78 -5.77 9.70
C THR A 81 -7.73 -4.26 9.82
N ASP A 82 -6.81 -3.77 10.65
CA ASP A 82 -6.46 -2.36 10.75
C ASP A 82 -5.18 -2.09 9.97
N MET A 83 -5.23 -1.16 9.02
CA MET A 83 -4.01 -0.65 8.41
C MET A 83 -3.42 0.41 9.33
N SER A 84 -2.31 0.09 9.95
CA SER A 84 -1.57 1.00 10.82
C SER A 84 -0.32 1.57 10.15
N PHE A 85 0.07 2.76 10.57
CA PHE A 85 1.29 3.42 10.17
C PHE A 85 2.04 3.87 11.43
N GLY A 86 3.26 3.40 11.58
CA GLY A 86 4.13 3.77 12.70
C GLY A 86 5.43 4.39 12.20
N VAL A 87 5.94 5.34 12.95
CA VAL A 87 7.24 5.99 12.70
C VAL A 87 8.13 5.81 13.91
N LYS A 88 9.36 5.38 13.64
CA LYS A 88 10.48 5.41 14.58
C LYS A 88 11.63 6.17 13.94
N CYS A 89 12.03 7.26 14.57
CA CYS A 89 13.13 8.10 14.14
C CYS A 89 14.35 7.87 15.05
N SER A 90 15.45 7.39 14.48
CA SER A 90 16.69 7.12 15.24
C SER A 90 17.38 8.39 15.72
N ASP A 91 17.23 9.51 15.00
CA ASP A 91 17.99 10.75 15.26
C ASP A 91 17.60 11.43 16.57
N ASP A 92 16.31 11.41 16.92
CA ASP A 92 15.78 12.05 18.13
C ASP A 92 14.91 11.12 18.98
N GLY A 93 14.85 9.84 18.62
CA GLY A 93 14.09 8.82 19.34
C GLY A 93 12.57 9.05 19.33
N LEU A 94 12.04 9.80 18.34
CA LEU A 94 10.60 9.97 18.18
C LEU A 94 9.95 8.67 17.71
N GLU A 95 8.95 8.20 18.45
CA GLU A 95 8.12 7.06 18.08
C GLU A 95 6.64 7.42 18.23
N TYR A 96 5.84 7.13 17.22
CA TYR A 96 4.39 7.29 17.27
C TYR A 96 3.68 6.42 16.23
N SER A 97 2.37 6.20 16.42
CA SER A 97 1.48 5.59 15.42
C SER A 97 0.46 6.61 14.93
N GLY A 98 0.21 6.61 13.62
CA GLY A 98 -0.81 7.45 12.98
C GLY A 98 -2.24 6.92 13.08
N THR A 99 -2.49 5.83 13.80
CA THR A 99 -3.81 5.16 13.85
C THR A 99 -4.85 6.02 14.56
N ASN A 100 -4.48 6.58 15.72
CA ASN A 100 -5.35 7.43 16.54
C ASN A 100 -4.52 8.35 17.44
N LEU A 101 -5.17 9.24 18.19
CA LEU A 101 -4.49 10.16 19.10
C LEU A 101 -3.70 9.44 20.20
N ASN A 102 -4.20 8.32 20.71
CA ASN A 102 -3.48 7.55 21.72
C ASN A 102 -2.15 7.00 21.16
N GLY A 103 -2.16 6.49 19.94
CA GLY A 103 -0.95 6.06 19.22
C GLY A 103 -0.04 7.22 18.86
N PHE A 104 -0.59 8.38 18.45
CA PHE A 104 0.19 9.57 18.16
C PHE A 104 0.96 10.08 19.39
N PHE A 105 0.37 9.98 20.57
CA PHE A 105 0.99 10.29 21.86
C PHE A 105 1.47 9.05 22.62
N ALA A 106 1.85 7.96 21.93
CA ALA A 106 2.35 6.74 22.57
C ALA A 106 3.52 7.01 23.51
N GLN A 107 4.46 7.84 23.11
CA GLN A 107 5.45 8.42 24.01
C GLN A 107 4.84 9.54 24.85
N ARG A 108 4.42 9.25 26.08
CA ARG A 108 3.67 10.20 26.95
C ARG A 108 4.41 11.51 27.22
N LYS A 109 5.76 11.53 27.16
CA LYS A 109 6.55 12.78 27.20
C LYS A 109 6.13 13.81 26.12
N ASN A 110 5.61 13.33 25.01
CA ASN A 110 5.18 14.19 23.91
C ASN A 110 3.87 14.96 24.19
N LEU A 111 3.12 14.61 25.24
CA LEU A 111 1.99 15.40 25.74
C LEU A 111 2.41 16.80 26.21
N ALA A 112 3.67 16.97 26.63
CA ALA A 112 4.24 18.27 27.01
C ALA A 112 5.04 18.92 25.88
N SER A 113 5.05 18.36 24.65
CA SER A 113 5.89 18.82 23.55
C SER A 113 5.13 19.69 22.55
N TRP A 114 5.36 20.99 22.54
CA TRP A 114 4.83 21.91 21.53
C TRP A 114 5.19 21.52 20.09
N LYS A 115 6.38 20.96 19.90
CA LYS A 115 6.81 20.44 18.60
C LYS A 115 5.90 19.32 18.11
N HIS A 116 5.47 18.42 19.01
CA HIS A 116 4.61 17.30 18.64
C HIS A 116 3.18 17.77 18.31
N TYR A 117 2.63 18.73 19.04
CA TYR A 117 1.37 19.41 18.67
C TYR A 117 1.50 20.16 17.34
N GLY A 118 2.65 20.79 17.08
CA GLY A 118 2.95 21.42 15.79
C GLY A 118 2.91 20.44 14.62
N LEU A 119 3.42 19.23 14.81
CA LEU A 119 3.34 18.15 13.83
C LEU A 119 1.87 17.76 13.56
N LEU A 120 1.06 17.54 14.60
CA LEU A 120 -0.36 17.20 14.45
C LEU A 120 -1.12 18.31 13.70
N LYS A 121 -0.92 19.57 14.09
CA LYS A 121 -1.51 20.73 13.39
C LYS A 121 -1.13 20.77 11.92
N THR A 122 0.12 20.45 11.60
CA THR A 122 0.61 20.45 10.22
C THR A 122 0.04 19.29 9.41
N ILE A 123 -0.18 18.12 10.01
CA ILE A 123 -0.89 16.98 9.38
C ILE A 123 -2.31 17.41 8.99
N ILE A 124 -3.04 18.01 9.91
CA ILE A 124 -4.42 18.50 9.66
C ILE A 124 -4.41 19.55 8.54
N ARG A 125 -3.48 20.52 8.60
CA ARG A 125 -3.33 21.54 7.55
C ARG A 125 -3.03 20.90 6.19
N PHE A 126 -2.16 19.90 6.13
CA PHE A 126 -1.85 19.18 4.90
C PHE A 126 -3.10 18.55 4.30
N ASN A 127 -3.88 17.84 5.11
CA ASN A 127 -5.12 17.22 4.65
C ASN A 127 -6.09 18.26 4.04
N HIS A 128 -6.23 19.43 4.67
CA HIS A 128 -7.06 20.50 4.13
C HIS A 128 -6.51 21.05 2.81
N VAL A 129 -5.22 21.38 2.75
CA VAL A 129 -4.59 21.93 1.54
C VAL A 129 -4.66 20.93 0.38
N ALA A 130 -4.30 19.66 0.62
CA ALA A 130 -4.33 18.62 -0.38
C ALA A 130 -5.74 18.33 -0.91
N ASN A 131 -6.77 18.39 -0.06
CA ASN A 131 -8.15 18.21 -0.48
C ASN A 131 -8.72 19.41 -1.24
N ALA A 132 -8.28 20.62 -0.94
CA ALA A 132 -8.76 21.85 -1.57
C ALA A 132 -8.14 22.11 -2.97
N MET A 133 -6.98 21.54 -3.27
CA MET A 133 -6.31 21.74 -4.56
C MET A 133 -6.97 20.92 -5.66
N THR A 134 -7.14 21.59 -6.81
CA THR A 134 -7.62 20.93 -8.04
C THR A 134 -6.53 20.06 -8.66
N ASP A 135 -6.93 19.09 -9.47
CA ASP A 135 -5.99 18.22 -10.17
C ASP A 135 -5.06 19.01 -11.11
N LEU A 136 -5.56 20.09 -11.72
CA LEU A 136 -4.76 20.97 -12.56
C LEU A 136 -3.61 21.64 -11.78
N GLN A 137 -3.90 22.13 -10.57
CA GLN A 137 -2.88 22.74 -9.69
C GLN A 137 -1.84 21.72 -9.23
N LEU A 138 -2.23 20.46 -9.04
CA LEU A 138 -1.36 19.39 -8.61
C LEU A 138 -0.51 18.79 -9.74
N THR A 139 -0.98 18.88 -10.99
CA THR A 139 -0.35 18.20 -12.14
C THR A 139 1.05 18.75 -12.46
N SER A 140 1.30 20.03 -12.21
CA SER A 140 2.56 20.70 -12.53
C SER A 140 3.60 20.65 -11.41
N LEU A 141 3.27 20.07 -10.26
CA LEU A 141 4.11 20.09 -9.07
C LEU A 141 4.67 18.72 -8.74
N SER A 142 5.97 18.66 -8.43
CA SER A 142 6.52 17.54 -7.66
C SER A 142 6.14 17.68 -6.17
N VAL A 143 6.31 16.59 -5.42
CA VAL A 143 6.16 16.59 -3.95
C VAL A 143 7.02 17.68 -3.31
N GLU A 144 8.30 17.79 -3.72
CA GLU A 144 9.22 18.81 -3.21
C GLU A 144 8.72 20.23 -3.50
N GLN A 145 8.33 20.51 -4.75
CA GLN A 145 7.81 21.82 -5.15
C GLN A 145 6.54 22.18 -4.39
N PHE A 146 5.63 21.22 -4.20
CA PHE A 146 4.41 21.43 -3.43
C PHE A 146 4.71 21.86 -1.98
N PHE A 147 5.62 21.18 -1.30
CA PHE A 147 5.96 21.51 0.08
C PHE A 147 6.66 22.85 0.20
N ARG A 148 7.56 23.18 -0.73
CA ARG A 148 8.25 24.46 -0.80
C ARG A 148 7.25 25.62 -0.98
N GLN A 149 6.35 25.52 -1.95
CA GLN A 149 5.35 26.57 -2.24
C GLN A 149 4.38 26.78 -1.08
N ASN A 150 3.97 25.70 -0.43
CA ASN A 150 3.02 25.77 0.68
C ASN A 150 3.69 25.95 2.05
N LYS A 151 5.01 26.14 2.11
CA LYS A 151 5.79 26.39 3.34
C LYS A 151 5.50 25.36 4.44
N PHE A 152 5.55 24.08 4.11
CA PHE A 152 5.46 23.02 5.11
C PHE A 152 6.78 22.83 5.85
N SER A 153 6.69 22.48 7.14
CA SER A 153 7.87 22.34 7.99
C SER A 153 8.67 21.06 7.64
N GLU A 154 9.99 21.13 7.77
CA GLU A 154 10.89 19.99 7.64
C GLU A 154 10.48 18.83 8.57
N GLN A 155 10.04 19.15 9.80
CA GLN A 155 9.55 18.15 10.74
C GLN A 155 8.39 17.34 10.16
N PHE A 156 7.40 18.00 9.54
CA PHE A 156 6.28 17.31 8.90
C PHE A 156 6.74 16.46 7.72
N ILE A 157 7.60 17.03 6.86
CA ILE A 157 8.08 16.35 5.66
C ILE A 157 8.83 15.07 6.04
N TRP A 158 9.83 15.16 6.91
CA TRP A 158 10.73 14.05 7.19
C TRP A 158 10.26 13.10 8.29
N LYS A 159 9.33 13.54 9.16
CA LYS A 159 8.84 12.70 10.27
C LYS A 159 7.42 12.18 10.09
N TYR A 160 6.75 12.55 9.01
CA TYR A 160 5.41 12.06 8.70
C TYR A 160 5.27 11.68 7.23
N PHE A 161 5.40 12.66 6.33
CA PHE A 161 4.99 12.49 4.95
C PHE A 161 5.93 11.57 4.15
N VAL A 162 7.22 11.81 4.22
CA VAL A 162 8.22 11.01 3.49
C VAL A 162 8.28 9.57 3.99
N PRO A 163 8.32 9.29 5.31
CA PRO A 163 8.23 7.91 5.79
C PRO A 163 6.98 7.17 5.34
N MET A 164 5.82 7.83 5.36
CA MET A 164 4.56 7.23 4.89
C MET A 164 4.63 6.92 3.39
N GLY A 165 5.06 7.88 2.57
CA GLY A 165 5.18 7.68 1.13
C GLY A 165 6.20 6.61 0.77
N ALA A 166 7.36 6.62 1.41
CA ALA A 166 8.39 5.61 1.17
C ALA A 166 7.92 4.19 1.54
N ALA A 167 7.16 4.04 2.62
CA ALA A 167 6.57 2.76 3.02
C ALA A 167 5.53 2.27 1.98
N ILE A 168 4.67 3.17 1.48
CA ILE A 168 3.64 2.82 0.49
C ILE A 168 4.25 2.40 -0.85
N TRP A 169 5.24 3.14 -1.35
CA TRP A 169 5.84 2.89 -2.68
C TRP A 169 7.17 2.15 -2.64
N SER A 170 7.64 1.72 -1.47
CA SER A 170 8.91 0.99 -1.29
C SER A 170 10.07 1.63 -2.06
N CYS A 171 10.19 2.96 -1.98
CA CYS A 171 11.16 3.71 -2.76
C CYS A 171 12.05 4.61 -1.87
N PRO A 172 13.29 4.93 -2.31
CA PRO A 172 14.17 5.85 -1.59
C PRO A 172 13.55 7.24 -1.43
N PHE A 173 13.77 7.88 -0.29
CA PHE A 173 13.21 9.17 0.07
C PHE A 173 13.41 10.25 -1.01
N LYS A 174 14.62 10.38 -1.56
CA LYS A 174 14.92 11.34 -2.63
C LYS A 174 14.07 11.11 -3.88
N LYS A 175 13.85 9.84 -4.23
CA LYS A 175 13.02 9.48 -5.38
C LYS A 175 11.56 9.83 -5.13
N PHE A 176 11.06 9.60 -3.91
CA PHE A 176 9.69 9.96 -3.54
C PHE A 176 9.43 11.47 -3.65
N MET A 177 10.39 12.32 -3.26
CA MET A 177 10.25 13.78 -3.37
C MET A 177 10.10 14.27 -4.82
N SER A 178 10.54 13.52 -5.81
CA SER A 178 10.36 13.83 -7.23
C SER A 178 9.03 13.35 -7.84
N PHE A 179 8.21 12.61 -7.10
CA PHE A 179 6.93 12.13 -7.60
C PHE A 179 5.99 13.29 -7.95
N PRO A 180 5.15 13.14 -8.99
CA PRO A 180 4.07 14.09 -9.24
C PRO A 180 3.13 14.17 -8.03
N MET A 181 2.90 15.37 -7.50
CA MET A 181 2.06 15.55 -6.32
C MET A 181 0.62 15.08 -6.55
N ARG A 182 0.11 15.26 -7.77
CA ARG A 182 -1.20 14.74 -8.17
C ARG A 182 -1.33 13.25 -7.88
N PHE A 183 -0.37 12.45 -8.32
CA PHE A 183 -0.38 11.00 -8.12
C PHE A 183 -0.46 10.63 -6.63
N VAL A 184 0.29 11.33 -5.77
CA VAL A 184 0.30 11.09 -4.33
C VAL A 184 -1.02 11.49 -3.69
N VAL A 185 -1.57 12.67 -4.05
CA VAL A 185 -2.85 13.15 -3.49
C VAL A 185 -4.02 12.28 -3.94
N GLU A 186 -4.09 11.88 -5.21
CA GLU A 186 -5.11 10.95 -5.71
C GLU A 186 -5.08 9.62 -4.95
N PHE A 187 -3.88 9.07 -4.77
CA PHE A 187 -3.72 7.85 -3.98
C PHE A 187 -4.21 8.03 -2.54
N PHE A 188 -3.79 9.11 -1.87
CA PHE A 188 -4.18 9.40 -0.50
C PHE A 188 -5.69 9.62 -0.35
N ARG A 189 -6.33 10.32 -1.29
CA ARG A 189 -7.79 10.49 -1.34
C ARG A 189 -8.51 9.13 -1.47
N ASN A 190 -8.10 8.33 -2.45
CA ASN A 190 -8.72 7.04 -2.72
C ASN A 190 -8.61 6.07 -1.53
N HIS A 191 -7.49 6.13 -0.80
CA HIS A 191 -7.24 5.25 0.34
C HIS A 191 -7.67 5.83 1.69
N GLY A 192 -8.36 6.99 1.69
CA GLY A 192 -8.87 7.62 2.91
C GLY A 192 -7.79 8.14 3.85
N LEU A 193 -6.58 8.43 3.34
CA LEU A 193 -5.45 8.91 4.13
C LEU A 193 -5.52 10.42 4.42
N LEU A 194 -6.36 11.17 3.68
CA LEU A 194 -6.60 12.60 3.87
C LEU A 194 -7.86 12.88 4.70
N THR A 195 -8.48 11.87 5.31
CA THR A 195 -9.68 12.01 6.12
C THR A 195 -9.52 11.35 7.48
N LEU A 196 -10.19 11.92 8.48
CA LEU A 196 -10.27 11.35 9.83
C LEU A 196 -11.50 10.46 10.01
N HIS A 197 -12.49 10.61 9.13
CA HIS A 197 -13.77 9.91 9.20
C HIS A 197 -14.04 9.14 7.91
N ASN A 198 -14.92 8.13 7.99
CA ASN A 198 -15.35 7.36 6.84
C ASN A 198 -14.18 6.74 6.06
N ARG A 199 -13.21 6.17 6.77
CA ARG A 199 -12.08 5.43 6.18
C ARG A 199 -12.58 4.11 5.60
N PRO A 200 -11.94 3.59 4.52
CA PRO A 200 -12.25 2.27 4.00
C PRO A 200 -11.94 1.19 5.05
N GLN A 201 -12.74 0.11 5.04
CA GLN A 201 -12.40 -1.09 5.81
C GLN A 201 -11.28 -1.84 5.09
N TRP A 202 -10.23 -2.16 5.82
CA TRP A 202 -9.11 -2.94 5.33
C TRP A 202 -9.26 -4.42 5.64
N PHE A 203 -8.66 -5.25 4.80
CA PHE A 203 -8.71 -6.70 4.90
C PHE A 203 -7.33 -7.30 4.60
N VAL A 204 -7.05 -8.46 5.19
CA VAL A 204 -5.92 -9.34 4.85
C VAL A 204 -6.44 -10.65 4.30
N ILE A 205 -5.69 -11.25 3.39
CA ILE A 205 -5.99 -12.58 2.85
C ILE A 205 -5.73 -13.63 3.95
N ASP A 206 -6.67 -14.54 4.14
CA ASP A 206 -6.47 -15.65 5.06
C ASP A 206 -5.34 -16.56 4.55
N ASN A 207 -4.44 -16.95 5.44
CA ASN A 207 -3.25 -17.74 5.14
C ASN A 207 -2.23 -17.08 4.20
N GLY A 208 -2.31 -15.75 4.04
CA GLY A 208 -1.39 -14.97 3.24
C GLY A 208 -1.78 -14.86 1.76
N SER A 209 -1.22 -13.87 1.11
CA SER A 209 -1.54 -13.51 -0.27
C SER A 209 -1.11 -14.57 -1.29
N ARG A 210 -0.17 -15.45 -0.97
CA ARG A 210 0.23 -16.58 -1.81
C ARG A 210 -0.94 -17.49 -2.17
N SER A 211 -1.94 -17.61 -1.28
CA SER A 211 -3.09 -18.50 -1.47
C SER A 211 -3.87 -18.25 -2.77
N TYR A 212 -4.08 -16.99 -3.18
CA TYR A 212 -4.76 -16.72 -4.45
C TYR A 212 -3.86 -16.99 -5.68
N VAL A 213 -2.55 -16.85 -5.55
CA VAL A 213 -1.61 -17.23 -6.61
C VAL A 213 -1.71 -18.74 -6.87
N ASP A 214 -1.65 -19.52 -5.81
CA ASP A 214 -1.73 -20.98 -5.89
C ASP A 214 -3.09 -21.44 -6.43
N ALA A 215 -4.18 -20.78 -6.03
CA ALA A 215 -5.52 -21.05 -6.57
C ALA A 215 -5.61 -20.74 -8.09
N ILE A 216 -4.99 -19.65 -8.56
CA ILE A 216 -4.93 -19.34 -9.99
C ILE A 216 -4.13 -20.41 -10.75
N LEU A 217 -2.97 -20.79 -10.24
CA LEU A 217 -2.10 -21.80 -10.87
C LEU A 217 -2.78 -23.17 -10.92
N SER A 218 -3.46 -23.56 -9.84
CA SER A 218 -4.18 -24.82 -9.73
C SER A 218 -5.43 -24.90 -10.64
N SER A 219 -5.90 -23.77 -11.17
CA SER A 219 -7.07 -23.73 -12.05
C SER A 219 -6.89 -24.45 -13.38
N SER A 220 -5.65 -24.80 -13.75
CA SER A 220 -5.26 -25.49 -15.00
C SER A 220 -5.76 -24.79 -16.28
N ARG A 221 -6.07 -23.49 -16.21
CA ARG A 221 -6.61 -22.73 -17.35
C ARG A 221 -5.55 -22.26 -18.35
N PHE A 222 -4.28 -22.39 -18.00
CA PHE A 222 -3.15 -21.99 -18.82
C PHE A 222 -1.91 -22.81 -18.47
N GLN A 223 -0.93 -22.82 -19.38
CA GLN A 223 0.40 -23.36 -19.12
C GLN A 223 1.30 -22.23 -18.62
N PHE A 224 2.26 -22.52 -17.74
CA PHE A 224 3.26 -21.54 -17.34
C PHE A 224 4.67 -22.11 -17.45
N HIS A 225 5.63 -21.21 -17.70
CA HIS A 225 7.06 -21.50 -17.78
C HIS A 225 7.82 -20.44 -16.95
N THR A 226 8.72 -20.88 -16.08
CA THR A 226 9.66 -20.07 -15.31
C THR A 226 11.07 -20.25 -15.86
#